data_5b69632fb50ddf02d4747f4c34b391dd
#
_entry.id   5b69632fb50ddf02d4747f4c34b391dd
#
_cell.length_a   1.000
_cell.length_b   1.000
_cell.length_c   1.000
_cell.angle_alpha   90.00
_cell.angle_beta   90.00
_cell.angle_gamma   90.00
#
_symmetry.space_group_name_H-M   'P 1'
#
loop_
_entity.id
_entity.type
_entity.pdbx_description
1 polymer ?
#
loop_
_entity_poly.entity_id
_entity_poly.type
_entity_poly.pdbx_seq_one_letter_code
_entity_poly.pdbx_strand_id
1 'polypeptide(L)' 'MTRSGTASRPTQRSTDTRRVLVEATVDVLRHQGFAAATARTIAERAGCNQGLVFYHFGSVVNLLLAALDEVSDQRRS' A
#
# COMPACT_ATOMS: atom_id res chain seq x y z
N MET A 1 8.43 26.42 -0.78
CA MET A 1 8.44 25.90 -0.59
C MET A 1 8.39 25.18 0.07
N THR A 2 8.49 25.01 0.26
CA THR A 2 8.57 24.42 0.83
C THR A 2 8.15 23.43 1.30
N ARG A 3 7.70 23.13 1.40
CA ARG A 3 7.27 22.09 1.80
C ARG A 3 8.00 21.02 1.82
N SER A 4 8.76 20.97 1.22
CA SER A 4 9.57 19.82 1.07
C SER A 4 10.25 19.42 2.30
N GLY A 5 10.60 20.29 3.13
CA GLY A 5 11.25 19.93 4.37
C GLY A 5 10.40 18.97 5.18
N THR A 6 9.12 19.08 5.07
CA THR A 6 8.25 18.22 5.84
C THR A 6 8.30 16.78 5.35
N ALA A 7 8.64 16.60 4.13
CA ALA A 7 8.68 15.26 3.57
C ALA A 7 9.72 14.38 4.24
N SER A 8 10.66 14.96 4.95
CA SER A 8 11.70 14.17 5.56
C SER A 8 11.31 13.57 6.89
N ARG A 9 10.14 13.83 7.38
CA ARG A 9 9.73 13.29 8.67
C ARG A 9 9.54 11.78 8.60
N PRO A 10 10.10 11.04 9.56
CA PRO A 10 9.96 9.58 9.55
C PRO A 10 8.51 9.13 9.58
N THR A 11 7.68 9.77 10.38
CA THR A 11 6.28 9.41 10.47
C THR A 11 5.58 9.55 9.13
N GLN A 12 5.91 10.60 8.43
CA GLN A 12 5.31 10.86 7.15
C GLN A 12 5.74 9.82 6.12
N ARG A 13 6.98 9.39 6.19
CA ARG A 13 7.46 8.34 5.30
C ARG A 13 6.74 7.04 5.53
N SER A 14 6.51 6.69 6.78
CA SER A 14 5.77 5.50 7.12
C SER A 14 4.38 5.54 6.54
N THR A 15 3.71 6.67 6.70
CA THR A 15 2.37 6.85 6.15
C THR A 15 2.37 6.74 4.64
N ASP A 16 3.37 7.32 4.00
CA ASP A 16 3.48 7.27 2.55
C ASP A 16 3.70 5.85 2.06
N THR A 17 4.53 5.09 2.76
CA THR A 17 4.78 3.71 2.37
C THR A 17 3.52 2.88 2.50
N ARG A 18 2.77 3.07 3.59
CA ARG A 18 1.52 2.36 3.76
C ARG A 18 0.54 2.67 2.63
N ARG A 19 0.44 3.93 2.27
CA ARG A 19 -0.44 4.34 1.19
C ARG A 19 -0.01 3.72 -0.13
N VAL A 20 1.29 3.75 -0.42
CA VAL A 20 1.79 3.17 -1.66
C VAL A 20 1.48 1.68 -1.72
N LEU A 21 1.64 0.98 -0.60
CA LEU A 21 1.34 -0.44 -0.56
C LEU A 21 -0.15 -0.71 -0.78
N VAL A 22 -1.00 0.10 -0.18
CA VAL A 22 -2.44 -0.06 -0.36
C VAL A 22 -2.82 0.20 -1.81
N GLU A 23 -2.29 1.26 -2.39
CA GLU A 23 -2.59 1.59 -3.79
C GLU A 23 -2.08 0.52 -4.73
N ALA A 24 -0.89 -0.01 -4.46
CA ALA A 24 -0.35 -1.08 -5.28
C ALA A 24 -1.24 -2.32 -5.19
N THR A 25 -1.76 -2.59 -4.01
CA THR A 25 -2.65 -3.74 -3.82
C THR A 25 -3.94 -3.56 -4.61
N VAL A 26 -4.53 -2.38 -4.56
CA VAL A 26 -5.73 -2.10 -5.34
C VAL A 26 -5.45 -2.29 -6.83
N ASP A 27 -4.31 -1.81 -7.29
CA ASP A 27 -3.92 -1.98 -8.69
C ASP A 27 -3.80 -3.45 -9.07
N VAL A 28 -3.15 -4.23 -8.23
CA VAL A 28 -2.98 -5.66 -8.52
C VAL A 28 -4.34 -6.34 -8.57
N LEU A 29 -5.22 -6.01 -7.64
CA LEU A 29 -6.56 -6.59 -7.62
C LEU A 29 -7.34 -6.26 -8.87
N ARG A 30 -7.23 -5.02 -9.33
CA ARG A 30 -7.97 -4.58 -10.51
C ARG A 30 -7.45 -5.18 -11.80
N HIS A 31 -6.14 -5.28 -11.92
CA HIS A 31 -5.55 -5.68 -13.20
C HIS A 31 -5.18 -7.14 -13.28
N GLN A 32 -4.87 -7.76 -12.17
CA GLN A 32 -4.40 -9.14 -12.17
C GLN A 32 -5.27 -10.08 -11.36
N GLY A 33 -6.10 -9.55 -10.49
CA GLY A 33 -7.02 -10.36 -9.71
C GLY A 33 -6.45 -10.78 -8.37
N PHE A 34 -7.33 -11.37 -7.58
CA PHE A 34 -7.02 -11.71 -6.20
C PHE A 34 -5.86 -12.70 -6.07
N ALA A 35 -5.80 -13.65 -6.99
CA ALA A 35 -4.78 -14.70 -6.90
C ALA A 35 -3.36 -14.13 -7.04
N ALA A 36 -3.21 -12.99 -7.70
CA ALA A 36 -1.91 -12.38 -7.89
C ALA A 36 -1.50 -11.47 -6.74
N ALA A 37 -2.39 -11.26 -5.77
CA ALA A 37 -2.14 -10.31 -4.69
C ALA A 37 -1.31 -10.93 -3.59
N THR A 38 -0.03 -11.18 -3.89
CA THR A 38 0.92 -11.72 -2.92
C THR A 38 1.84 -10.59 -2.46
N ALA A 39 2.52 -10.82 -1.32
CA ALA A 39 3.44 -9.82 -0.80
C ALA A 39 4.48 -9.43 -1.84
N ARG A 40 4.98 -10.42 -2.56
CA ARG A 40 6.01 -10.16 -3.57
C ARG A 40 5.47 -9.31 -4.70
N THR A 41 4.33 -9.69 -5.25
CA THR A 41 3.74 -8.97 -6.37
C THR A 41 3.39 -7.54 -5.99
N ILE A 42 2.80 -7.38 -4.81
CA ILE A 42 2.43 -6.05 -4.33
C ILE A 42 3.66 -5.19 -4.12
N ALA A 43 4.70 -5.76 -3.52
CA ALA A 43 5.92 -5.01 -3.27
C ALA A 43 6.60 -4.60 -4.58
N GLU A 44 6.62 -5.50 -5.55
CA GLU A 44 7.19 -5.19 -6.85
C GLU A 44 6.43 -4.04 -7.51
N ARG A 45 5.12 -4.09 -7.42
CA ARG A 45 4.30 -3.03 -7.98
C ARG A 45 4.50 -1.71 -7.26
N ALA A 46 4.70 -1.76 -5.95
CA ALA A 46 4.92 -0.57 -5.14
C ALA A 46 6.35 -0.04 -5.27
N GLY A 47 7.25 -0.85 -5.80
CA GLY A 47 8.64 -0.45 -5.92
C GLY A 47 9.40 -0.51 -4.61
N CYS A 48 9.05 -1.45 -3.75
CA CYS A 48 9.70 -1.54 -2.45
C CYS A 48 9.97 -2.99 -2.09
N ASN A 49 10.59 -3.18 -0.93
CA ASN A 49 10.93 -4.49 -0.42
C ASN A 49 9.70 -5.17 0.16
N GLN A 50 9.52 -6.46 -0.13
CA GLN A 50 8.34 -7.16 0.39
C GLN A 50 8.32 -7.23 1.92
N GLY A 51 9.46 -7.09 2.57
CA GLY A 51 9.51 -7.04 4.01
C GLY A 51 8.69 -5.89 4.58
N LEU A 52 8.54 -4.81 3.81
CA LEU A 52 7.75 -3.67 4.26
C LEU A 52 6.27 -4.00 4.37
N VAL A 53 5.79 -4.96 3.58
CA VAL A 53 4.40 -5.41 3.70
C VAL A 53 4.17 -5.93 5.11
N PHE A 54 5.07 -6.79 5.56
CA PHE A 54 4.94 -7.38 6.89
C PHE A 54 5.23 -6.38 7.99
N TYR A 55 6.16 -5.47 7.74
CA TYR A 55 6.49 -4.45 8.73
C TYR A 55 5.30 -3.52 9.01
N HIS A 56 4.61 -3.08 7.97
CA HIS A 56 3.54 -2.11 8.13
C HIS A 56 2.19 -2.74 8.40
N PHE A 57 1.94 -3.93 7.91
CA PHE A 57 0.61 -4.54 8.00
C PHE A 57 0.59 -5.86 8.77
N GLY A 58 1.74 -6.48 8.93
CA GLY A 58 1.84 -7.74 9.64
C GLY A 58 1.56 -8.96 8.77
N SER A 59 0.69 -8.84 7.80
CA SER A 59 0.38 -9.94 6.88
C SER A 59 -0.23 -9.37 5.60
N VAL A 60 -0.22 -10.22 4.57
CA VAL A 60 -0.86 -9.83 3.30
C VAL A 60 -2.36 -9.69 3.48
N VAL A 61 -2.95 -10.51 4.32
CA VAL A 61 -4.39 -10.44 4.57
C VAL A 61 -4.77 -9.06 5.12
N ASN A 62 -4.00 -8.56 6.06
CA ASN A 62 -4.26 -7.24 6.61
C ASN A 62 -4.13 -6.16 5.54
N LEU A 63 -3.16 -6.30 4.67
CA LEU A 63 -2.99 -5.35 3.57
C LEU A 63 -4.17 -5.43 2.61
N LEU A 64 -4.63 -6.64 2.31
CA LEU A 64 -5.79 -6.81 1.45
C LEU A 64 -7.03 -6.17 2.04
N LEU A 65 -7.22 -6.33 3.35
CA LEU A 65 -8.35 -5.72 4.02
C LEU A 65 -8.28 -4.20 3.95
N ALA A 66 -7.09 -3.66 4.11
CA ALA A 66 -6.90 -2.21 4.01
C ALA A 66 -7.21 -1.72 2.61
N ALA A 67 -6.82 -2.50 1.59
CA ALA A 67 -7.08 -2.14 0.21
C ALA A 67 -8.57 -2.16 -0.09
N LEU A 68 -9.28 -3.16 0.42
CA LEU A 68 -10.71 -3.24 0.22
C LEU A 68 -11.43 -2.09 0.90
N ASP A 69 -10.94 -1.71 2.07
CA ASP A 69 -11.50 -0.58 2.79
C ASP A 69 -11.32 0.71 2.00
N GLU A 70 -10.17 0.87 1.39
CA GLU A 70 -9.87 2.03 0.56
C GLU A 70 -10.82 2.11 -0.63
N VAL A 71 -11.06 0.98 -1.29
CA VAL A 71 -11.95 0.94 -2.44
C VAL A 71 -13.38 1.29 -2.00
N SER A 72 -13.80 0.79 -0.85
CA SER A 72 -15.11 1.12 -0.32
C SER A 72 -15.27 2.61 -0.06
N ASP A 73 -14.23 3.21 0.50
CA ASP A 73 -14.25 4.65 0.76
C ASP A 73 -14.39 5.44 -0.53
N GLN A 74 -13.65 5.06 -1.54
CA GLN A 74 -13.71 5.74 -2.82
C GLN A 74 -15.10 5.65 -3.43
N ARG A 75 -15.72 4.51 -3.27
CA ARG A 75 -17.06 4.32 -3.80
C ARG A 75 -18.08 5.19 -3.11
N ARG A 76 -17.91 5.37 -1.82
CA ARG A 76 -18.82 6.16 -1.05
C ARG A 76 -18.74 7.63 -1.40
N SER A 77 -17.57 8.06 -1.75
CA SER A 77 -17.37 9.44 -2.12
C SER A 77 -17.98 9.76 -3.45
#